data_912c115a515fbfdbbf73351d63df60e6
#
_entry.id   912c115a515fbfdbbf73351d63df60e6
#
_cell.length_a   1.000
_cell.length_b   1.000
_cell.length_c   1.000
_cell.angle_alpha   90.00
_cell.angle_beta   90.00
_cell.angle_gamma   90.00
#
_symmetry.space_group_name_H-M   'P 1'
#
loop_
_entity.id
_entity.type
_entity.pdbx_description
1 polymer ?
#
loop_
_entity_poly.entity_id
_entity_poly.type
_entity_poly.pdbx_seq_one_letter_code
_entity_poly.pdbx_strand_id
1 'polypeptide(L)'
;MRAFLILEDGTVFTGTSIGSTREVISEIVFNTSMTGYLEVLTDPSYAGQAVVMTYPLIGNYGICYEDMESDRPWPDGYIVRELSRMPSNFRSEDTIQHFLEKYDIPGIEGIDTRALTKILREKGTMNGMITTNEHYNLEEILPKLKTYTTGKVVEKVTCKEKYVLPGDGPKVALMDFGAKRNIARCLNERGCEVTVYPALTPAEEIIASNPDGIMLSNGPGDPKECTSIIEEIGKLYNTEIPIFAICLGHQLMALATGADTHKMKYGHRGGNHPVKDLENNRVYISSQNHGYVVDTEHLDPKVAVPAFVNVNDGTNEGLAYTGKNIFTVQFHPEASPGPRDSGVLFDRFMKMMEVKK
;
A
#
# COMPACT_ATOMS: atom_id res chain seq x y z
N MET A 1 28.42 -5.83 -10.80
CA MET A 1 27.94 -6.98 -11.62
C MET A 1 26.84 -6.48 -12.53
N ARG A 2 26.73 -6.97 -13.77
CA ARG A 2 25.61 -6.66 -14.64
C ARG A 2 24.31 -7.25 -14.08
N ALA A 3 23.22 -6.55 -14.32
CA ALA A 3 21.88 -7.03 -14.06
C ALA A 3 20.94 -6.69 -15.22
N PHE A 4 19.90 -7.47 -15.34
CA PHE A 4 18.89 -7.33 -16.41
C PHE A 4 17.51 -7.28 -15.80
N LEU A 5 16.71 -6.35 -16.26
CA LEU A 5 15.26 -6.32 -16.06
C LEU A 5 14.60 -6.76 -17.36
N ILE A 6 13.95 -7.90 -17.33
CA ILE A 6 13.26 -8.51 -18.47
C ILE A 6 11.75 -8.35 -18.22
N LEU A 7 11.05 -7.66 -19.11
CA LEU A 7 9.59 -7.48 -19.02
C LEU A 7 8.87 -8.58 -19.81
N GLU A 8 7.62 -8.85 -19.46
CA GLU A 8 6.80 -9.87 -20.12
C GLU A 8 6.54 -9.64 -21.60
N ASP A 9 6.70 -8.40 -22.07
CA ASP A 9 6.61 -8.04 -23.51
C ASP A 9 7.90 -8.28 -24.29
N GLY A 10 8.94 -8.80 -23.61
CA GLY A 10 10.27 -9.06 -24.18
C GLY A 10 11.23 -7.88 -24.13
N THR A 11 10.82 -6.72 -23.62
CA THR A 11 11.73 -5.58 -23.41
C THR A 11 12.75 -5.90 -22.34
N VAL A 12 14.03 -5.60 -22.61
CA VAL A 12 15.14 -5.83 -21.69
C VAL A 12 15.86 -4.52 -21.40
N PHE A 13 16.02 -4.21 -20.13
CA PHE A 13 16.89 -3.14 -19.65
C PHE A 13 18.15 -3.75 -19.02
N THR A 14 19.31 -3.20 -19.38
CA THR A 14 20.60 -3.60 -18.81
C THR A 14 21.10 -2.51 -17.88
N GLY A 15 21.52 -2.92 -16.68
CA GLY A 15 22.08 -2.03 -15.67
C GLY A 15 23.11 -2.72 -14.81
N THR A 16 23.28 -2.22 -13.60
CA THR A 16 24.18 -2.73 -12.58
C THR A 16 23.36 -3.29 -11.41
N SER A 17 23.73 -4.47 -10.93
CA SER A 17 23.10 -5.07 -9.74
C SER A 17 23.40 -4.23 -8.50
N ILE A 18 22.37 -3.98 -7.72
CA ILE A 18 22.42 -3.45 -6.36
C ILE A 18 21.68 -4.42 -5.42
N GLY A 19 22.09 -4.45 -4.14
CA GLY A 19 21.53 -5.42 -3.20
C GLY A 19 21.89 -6.87 -3.51
N SER A 20 20.91 -7.76 -3.37
CA SER A 20 21.08 -9.20 -3.60
C SER A 20 21.24 -9.55 -5.08
N THR A 21 21.92 -10.66 -5.33
CA THR A 21 22.06 -11.26 -6.67
C THR A 21 21.00 -12.32 -6.98
N ARG A 22 20.03 -12.52 -6.08
CA ARG A 22 18.93 -13.46 -6.25
C ARG A 22 18.07 -13.07 -7.47
N GLU A 23 17.63 -14.05 -8.21
CA GLU A 23 16.63 -13.84 -9.25
C GLU A 23 15.23 -13.69 -8.65
N VAL A 24 14.43 -12.81 -9.23
CA VAL A 24 13.05 -12.61 -8.80
C VAL A 24 12.14 -12.33 -9.99
N ILE A 25 10.94 -12.91 -9.96
CA ILE A 25 9.82 -12.56 -10.84
C ILE A 25 8.79 -11.83 -9.99
N SER A 26 8.28 -10.71 -10.51
CA SER A 26 7.37 -9.85 -9.76
C SER A 26 6.59 -8.94 -10.71
N GLU A 27 5.46 -8.37 -10.26
CA GLU A 27 4.79 -7.28 -10.96
C GLU A 27 5.64 -6.01 -10.86
N ILE A 28 5.93 -5.39 -12.00
CA ILE A 28 6.72 -4.15 -12.07
C ILE A 28 5.78 -2.96 -11.96
N VAL A 29 5.97 -2.18 -10.90
CA VAL A 29 5.20 -0.96 -10.63
C VAL A 29 6.12 0.24 -10.47
N PHE A 30 5.61 1.47 -10.60
CA PHE A 30 6.43 2.67 -10.43
C PHE A 30 5.84 3.59 -9.37
N ASN A 31 6.71 4.28 -8.63
CA ASN A 31 6.35 5.31 -7.66
C ASN A 31 6.98 6.65 -8.09
N THR A 32 6.17 7.72 -8.05
CA THR A 32 6.58 9.07 -8.50
C THR A 32 7.05 9.99 -7.38
N SER A 33 7.11 9.52 -6.14
CA SER A 33 7.59 10.31 -5.01
C SER A 33 9.07 10.68 -5.17
N MET A 34 9.42 11.90 -4.81
CA MET A 34 10.80 12.37 -4.82
C MET A 34 11.57 11.98 -3.55
N THR A 35 10.87 11.70 -2.47
CA THR A 35 11.37 11.35 -1.14
C THR A 35 10.56 10.20 -0.56
N GLY A 36 10.98 9.64 0.58
CA GLY A 36 10.24 8.58 1.25
C GLY A 36 10.53 7.19 0.69
N TYR A 37 11.72 6.99 0.17
CA TYR A 37 12.09 5.70 -0.42
C TYR A 37 12.20 4.58 0.63
N LEU A 38 12.51 4.90 1.88
CA LEU A 38 12.54 3.89 2.96
C LEU A 38 11.12 3.46 3.34
N GLU A 39 10.21 4.41 3.44
CA GLU A 39 8.79 4.15 3.69
C GLU A 39 8.20 3.31 2.56
N VAL A 40 8.54 3.60 1.29
CA VAL A 40 8.17 2.75 0.14
C VAL A 40 8.75 1.35 0.27
N LEU A 41 10.04 1.21 0.64
CA LEU A 41 10.69 -0.09 0.82
C LEU A 41 10.06 -0.90 1.96
N THR A 42 9.51 -0.25 2.98
CA THR A 42 8.98 -0.92 4.18
C THR A 42 7.45 -0.93 4.26
N ASP A 43 6.75 -0.42 3.22
CA ASP A 43 5.30 -0.53 3.10
C ASP A 43 4.90 -1.94 2.65
N PRO A 44 4.15 -2.70 3.49
CA PRO A 44 3.72 -4.06 3.14
C PRO A 44 2.84 -4.13 1.89
N SER A 45 2.23 -3.03 1.47
CA SER A 45 1.42 -2.96 0.24
C SER A 45 2.22 -3.23 -1.03
N TYR A 46 3.56 -3.19 -0.98
CA TYR A 46 4.43 -3.56 -2.10
C TYR A 46 4.83 -5.04 -2.13
N ALA A 47 4.35 -5.88 -1.22
CA ALA A 47 4.63 -7.31 -1.27
C ALA A 47 4.13 -7.92 -2.58
N GLY A 48 5.01 -8.68 -3.26
CA GLY A 48 4.72 -9.24 -4.58
C GLY A 48 5.00 -8.28 -5.75
N GLN A 49 5.60 -7.11 -5.50
CA GLN A 49 5.90 -6.09 -6.51
C GLN A 49 7.37 -5.69 -6.50
N ALA A 50 7.94 -5.42 -7.67
CA ALA A 50 9.23 -4.73 -7.79
C ALA A 50 8.98 -3.26 -8.14
N VAL A 51 9.57 -2.35 -7.35
CA VAL A 51 9.24 -0.92 -7.41
C VAL A 51 10.29 -0.14 -8.18
N VAL A 52 9.82 0.58 -9.19
CA VAL A 52 10.61 1.58 -9.94
C VAL A 52 10.46 2.94 -9.28
N MET A 53 11.53 3.49 -8.76
CA MET A 53 11.54 4.89 -8.32
C MET A 53 11.82 5.79 -9.53
N THR A 54 10.87 6.67 -9.84
CA THR A 54 11.01 7.55 -11.02
C THR A 54 11.92 8.74 -10.78
N TYR A 55 12.14 9.13 -9.50
CA TYR A 55 13.08 10.17 -9.15
C TYR A 55 14.52 9.73 -9.46
N PRO A 56 15.34 10.59 -10.11
CA PRO A 56 16.61 10.17 -10.70
C PRO A 56 17.66 9.68 -9.69
N LEU A 57 17.74 10.29 -8.51
CA LEU A 57 18.72 9.96 -7.48
C LEU A 57 18.02 9.46 -6.23
N ILE A 58 18.30 8.23 -5.83
CA ILE A 58 17.73 7.58 -4.65
C ILE A 58 18.83 7.26 -3.64
N GLY A 59 18.52 7.31 -2.35
CA GLY A 59 19.48 6.99 -1.26
C GLY A 59 20.31 8.16 -0.74
N ASN A 60 20.04 9.38 -1.19
CA ASN A 60 20.82 10.58 -0.87
C ASN A 60 20.78 10.97 0.62
N TYR A 61 19.77 10.55 1.39
CA TYR A 61 19.69 10.78 2.83
C TYR A 61 19.85 9.49 3.69
N GLY A 62 20.19 8.38 3.05
CA GLY A 62 20.44 7.10 3.73
C GLY A 62 19.21 6.40 4.27
N ILE A 63 19.42 5.48 5.17
CA ILE A 63 18.40 4.73 5.90
C ILE A 63 18.37 5.23 7.34
N CYS A 64 17.19 5.52 7.86
CA CYS A 64 16.91 5.74 9.26
C CYS A 64 15.89 4.72 9.72
N TYR A 65 16.28 3.75 10.53
CA TYR A 65 15.42 2.62 10.90
C TYR A 65 14.16 3.03 11.67
N GLU A 66 14.16 4.20 12.30
CA GLU A 66 12.99 4.77 12.97
C GLU A 66 11.86 5.12 12.00
N ASP A 67 12.19 5.45 10.74
CA ASP A 67 11.23 5.84 9.71
C ASP A 67 10.60 4.63 8.97
N MET A 68 10.94 3.40 9.36
CA MET A 68 10.35 2.18 8.78
C MET A 68 8.86 2.06 9.11
N GLU A 69 8.08 1.70 8.09
CA GLU A 69 6.63 1.48 8.21
C GLU A 69 6.25 0.04 8.59
N SER A 70 7.23 -0.88 8.65
CA SER A 70 7.09 -2.26 9.12
C SER A 70 8.44 -2.83 9.56
N ASP A 71 8.52 -4.11 9.90
CA ASP A 71 9.74 -4.74 10.45
C ASP A 71 10.83 -5.01 9.39
N ARG A 72 10.48 -4.98 8.11
CA ARG A 72 11.35 -5.36 7.01
C ARG A 72 10.91 -4.71 5.69
N PRO A 73 11.76 -4.70 4.65
CA PRO A 73 11.31 -4.38 3.30
C PRO A 73 10.40 -5.48 2.74
N TRP A 74 9.46 -5.07 1.91
CA TRP A 74 8.46 -5.94 1.30
C TRP A 74 8.51 -6.02 -0.23
N PRO A 75 8.98 -5.00 -0.98
CA PRO A 75 9.16 -5.17 -2.41
C PRO A 75 10.05 -6.36 -2.74
N ASP A 76 9.67 -7.11 -3.74
CA ASP A 76 10.46 -8.25 -4.24
C ASP A 76 11.73 -7.79 -4.95
N GLY A 77 11.73 -6.57 -5.49
CA GLY A 77 12.86 -5.97 -6.18
C GLY A 77 12.83 -4.44 -6.19
N TYR A 78 13.98 -3.81 -6.42
CA TYR A 78 14.12 -2.37 -6.38
C TYR A 78 14.85 -1.83 -7.62
N ILE A 79 14.25 -0.85 -8.28
CA ILE A 79 14.69 -0.40 -9.60
C ILE A 79 14.87 1.12 -9.56
N VAL A 80 16.08 1.59 -9.84
CA VAL A 80 16.45 3.01 -9.76
C VAL A 80 17.27 3.47 -10.96
N ARG A 81 17.25 4.77 -11.25
CA ARG A 81 18.14 5.38 -12.23
C ARG A 81 19.56 5.45 -11.70
N GLU A 82 19.71 5.98 -10.48
CA GLU A 82 21.00 6.18 -9.84
C GLU A 82 20.85 6.00 -8.32
N LEU A 83 21.75 5.25 -7.70
CA LEU A 83 21.84 5.05 -6.27
C LEU A 83 22.95 5.92 -5.69
N SER A 84 22.62 6.76 -4.70
CA SER A 84 23.62 7.54 -3.95
C SER A 84 24.59 6.62 -3.21
N ARG A 85 25.87 6.79 -3.43
CA ARG A 85 26.93 6.02 -2.76
C ARG A 85 27.28 6.55 -1.37
N MET A 86 27.04 7.84 -1.15
CA MET A 86 27.34 8.52 0.10
C MET A 86 26.10 9.31 0.55
N PRO A 87 25.30 8.75 1.46
CA PRO A 87 24.18 9.49 2.03
C PRO A 87 24.70 10.67 2.87
N SER A 88 23.99 11.80 2.82
CA SER A 88 24.31 13.02 3.55
C SER A 88 23.11 13.47 4.38
N ASN A 89 22.95 12.86 5.56
CA ASN A 89 21.92 13.22 6.54
C ASN A 89 22.41 12.82 7.93
N PHE A 90 22.18 13.67 8.93
CA PHE A 90 22.59 13.41 10.31
C PHE A 90 21.85 12.20 10.95
N ARG A 91 20.69 11.81 10.42
CA ARG A 91 19.94 10.61 10.86
C ARG A 91 20.31 9.35 10.09
N SER A 92 21.23 9.42 9.11
CA SER A 92 21.59 8.26 8.31
C SER A 92 22.34 7.23 9.15
N GLU A 93 21.77 6.04 9.27
CA GLU A 93 22.34 4.90 10.00
C GLU A 93 22.93 3.87 9.03
N ASP A 94 22.43 3.83 7.77
CA ASP A 94 22.81 2.84 6.79
C ASP A 94 22.66 3.37 5.35
N THR A 95 23.12 2.60 4.36
CA THR A 95 22.91 2.86 2.94
C THR A 95 21.81 1.95 2.38
N ILE A 96 21.18 2.36 1.27
CA ILE A 96 20.21 1.49 0.58
C ILE A 96 20.88 0.20 0.08
N GLN A 97 22.12 0.30 -0.44
CA GLN A 97 22.86 -0.88 -0.91
C GLN A 97 22.97 -1.95 0.17
N HIS A 98 23.45 -1.57 1.36
CA HIS A 98 23.60 -2.49 2.48
C HIS A 98 22.23 -2.96 3.02
N PHE A 99 21.23 -2.08 3.05
CA PHE A 99 19.86 -2.44 3.45
C PHE A 99 19.25 -3.50 2.53
N LEU A 100 19.37 -3.35 1.21
CA LEU A 100 18.90 -4.35 0.24
C LEU A 100 19.66 -5.68 0.37
N GLU A 101 20.99 -5.63 0.56
CA GLU A 101 21.81 -6.84 0.79
C GLU A 101 21.42 -7.57 2.08
N LYS A 102 21.25 -6.84 3.17
CA LYS A 102 20.84 -7.36 4.49
C LYS A 102 19.53 -8.14 4.45
N TYR A 103 18.59 -7.69 3.62
CA TYR A 103 17.26 -8.29 3.51
C TYR A 103 17.06 -9.16 2.26
N ASP A 104 18.14 -9.45 1.54
CA ASP A 104 18.13 -10.28 0.32
C ASP A 104 17.17 -9.76 -0.77
N ILE A 105 17.11 -8.44 -0.95
CA ILE A 105 16.30 -7.79 -1.98
C ILE A 105 17.19 -7.52 -3.21
N PRO A 106 16.88 -8.09 -4.38
CA PRO A 106 17.59 -7.79 -5.61
C PRO A 106 17.17 -6.42 -6.15
N GLY A 107 18.11 -5.72 -6.77
CA GLY A 107 17.83 -4.46 -7.40
C GLY A 107 18.71 -4.19 -8.61
N ILE A 108 18.33 -3.19 -9.37
CA ILE A 108 19.06 -2.75 -10.57
C ILE A 108 19.11 -1.21 -10.62
N GLU A 109 20.30 -0.69 -10.90
CA GLU A 109 20.51 0.73 -11.18
C GLU A 109 21.06 0.96 -12.60
N GLY A 110 21.07 2.21 -13.02
CA GLY A 110 21.68 2.62 -14.30
C GLY A 110 20.76 2.45 -15.51
N ILE A 111 19.52 2.04 -15.31
CA ILE A 111 18.55 1.89 -16.40
C ILE A 111 17.79 3.21 -16.67
N ASP A 112 17.18 3.32 -17.83
CA ASP A 112 16.29 4.44 -18.16
C ASP A 112 14.90 4.22 -17.50
N THR A 113 14.77 4.65 -16.24
CA THR A 113 13.50 4.55 -15.48
C THR A 113 12.39 5.39 -16.12
N ARG A 114 12.71 6.46 -16.87
CA ARG A 114 11.71 7.24 -17.59
C ARG A 114 11.12 6.45 -18.76
N ALA A 115 11.97 5.77 -19.55
CA ALA A 115 11.51 4.89 -20.64
C ALA A 115 10.68 3.73 -20.07
N LEU A 116 11.13 3.09 -19.00
CA LEU A 116 10.39 2.03 -18.33
C LEU A 116 9.01 2.51 -17.84
N THR A 117 8.96 3.65 -17.14
CA THR A 117 7.70 4.24 -16.67
C THR A 117 6.75 4.54 -17.82
N LYS A 118 7.27 5.01 -18.97
CA LYS A 118 6.44 5.25 -20.16
C LYS A 118 5.82 3.96 -20.69
N ILE A 119 6.58 2.87 -20.75
CA ILE A 119 6.07 1.55 -21.15
C ILE A 119 4.94 1.11 -20.22
N LEU A 120 5.15 1.19 -18.88
CA LEU A 120 4.15 0.80 -17.89
C LEU A 120 2.88 1.67 -17.96
N ARG A 121 2.99 2.95 -18.25
CA ARG A 121 1.83 3.84 -18.46
C ARG A 121 1.06 3.53 -19.74
N GLU A 122 1.77 3.21 -20.82
CA GLU A 122 1.16 2.95 -22.13
C GLU A 122 0.55 1.54 -22.21
N LYS A 123 1.23 0.53 -21.65
CA LYS A 123 0.81 -0.89 -21.73
C LYS A 123 0.10 -1.42 -20.47
N GLY A 124 0.28 -0.77 -19.36
CA GLY A 124 -0.15 -1.21 -18.01
C GLY A 124 1.03 -1.75 -17.19
N THR A 125 0.80 -1.97 -15.90
CA THR A 125 1.73 -2.76 -15.08
C THR A 125 1.85 -4.16 -15.66
N MET A 126 3.05 -4.71 -15.62
CA MET A 126 3.34 -6.02 -16.18
C MET A 126 4.36 -6.78 -15.34
N ASN A 127 4.39 -8.07 -15.51
CA ASN A 127 5.38 -8.89 -14.81
C ASN A 127 6.77 -8.71 -15.43
N GLY A 128 7.78 -8.84 -14.60
CA GLY A 128 9.17 -8.78 -15.02
C GLY A 128 10.07 -9.63 -14.14
N MET A 129 11.28 -9.88 -14.62
CA MET A 129 12.32 -10.60 -13.92
C MET A 129 13.54 -9.72 -13.75
N ILE A 130 14.06 -9.66 -12.52
CA ILE A 130 15.40 -9.11 -12.26
C ILE A 130 16.36 -10.29 -12.13
N THR A 131 17.44 -10.32 -12.92
CA THR A 131 18.45 -11.38 -12.92
C THR A 131 19.83 -10.81 -13.16
N THR A 132 20.84 -11.48 -12.59
CA THR A 132 22.27 -11.24 -12.86
C THR A 132 22.87 -12.30 -13.81
N ASN A 133 22.04 -13.24 -14.27
CA ASN A 133 22.47 -14.27 -15.22
C ASN A 133 22.63 -13.66 -16.63
N GLU A 134 23.86 -13.55 -17.10
CA GLU A 134 24.17 -13.02 -18.44
C GLU A 134 23.76 -13.98 -19.60
N HIS A 135 23.48 -15.24 -19.27
CA HIS A 135 23.07 -16.28 -20.22
C HIS A 135 21.58 -16.61 -20.14
N TYR A 136 20.74 -15.60 -19.79
CA TYR A 136 19.30 -15.81 -19.71
C TYR A 136 18.71 -16.20 -21.08
N ASN A 137 17.64 -17.00 -21.05
CA ASN A 137 16.90 -17.42 -22.25
C ASN A 137 15.49 -16.84 -22.25
N LEU A 138 15.21 -15.93 -23.18
CA LEU A 138 13.89 -15.28 -23.29
C LEU A 138 12.77 -16.28 -23.58
N GLU A 139 13.03 -17.33 -24.39
CA GLU A 139 12.02 -18.35 -24.70
C GLU A 139 11.54 -19.12 -23.46
N GLU A 140 12.40 -19.25 -22.45
CA GLU A 140 12.08 -19.89 -21.17
C GLU A 140 11.46 -18.93 -20.15
N ILE A 141 11.87 -17.65 -20.17
CA ILE A 141 11.46 -16.65 -19.19
C ILE A 141 10.08 -16.08 -19.51
N LEU A 142 9.82 -15.68 -20.76
CA LEU A 142 8.58 -15.00 -21.15
C LEU A 142 7.32 -15.81 -20.83
N PRO A 143 7.24 -17.14 -21.01
CA PRO A 143 6.08 -17.91 -20.57
C PRO A 143 5.86 -17.86 -19.06
N LYS A 144 6.95 -17.87 -18.26
CA LYS A 144 6.87 -17.78 -16.79
C LYS A 144 6.33 -16.42 -16.34
N LEU A 145 6.80 -15.33 -16.99
CA LEU A 145 6.33 -13.98 -16.69
C LEU A 145 4.83 -13.83 -16.97
N LYS A 146 4.36 -14.34 -18.10
CA LYS A 146 2.94 -14.26 -18.49
C LYS A 146 1.99 -15.01 -17.58
N THR A 147 2.46 -16.05 -16.88
CA THR A 147 1.64 -16.86 -15.99
C THR A 147 1.83 -16.53 -14.51
N TYR A 148 2.75 -15.60 -14.19
CA TYR A 148 3.03 -15.24 -12.80
C TYR A 148 1.85 -14.46 -12.20
N THR A 149 1.49 -14.84 -10.97
CA THR A 149 0.52 -14.13 -10.11
C THR A 149 1.09 -14.02 -8.71
N THR A 150 0.80 -12.93 -8.01
CA THR A 150 1.29 -12.69 -6.64
C THR A 150 0.62 -13.61 -5.62
N GLY A 151 -0.59 -14.10 -5.92
CA GLY A 151 -1.39 -14.93 -5.03
C GLY A 151 -1.83 -14.21 -3.74
N LYS A 152 -2.19 -14.97 -2.71
CA LYS A 152 -2.70 -14.47 -1.42
C LYS A 152 -1.60 -13.80 -0.60
N VAL A 153 -1.35 -12.53 -0.84
CA VAL A 153 -0.23 -11.79 -0.23
C VAL A 153 -0.55 -11.29 1.17
N VAL A 154 -1.83 -11.01 1.49
CA VAL A 154 -2.25 -10.53 2.82
C VAL A 154 -1.82 -11.48 3.94
N GLU A 155 -1.96 -12.79 3.74
CA GLU A 155 -1.56 -13.80 4.72
C GLU A 155 -0.04 -13.81 5.03
N LYS A 156 0.78 -13.25 4.11
CA LYS A 156 2.24 -13.15 4.28
C LYS A 156 2.67 -11.93 5.07
N VAL A 157 1.87 -10.84 5.02
CA VAL A 157 2.24 -9.52 5.56
C VAL A 157 1.57 -9.20 6.89
N THR A 158 0.44 -9.84 7.20
CA THR A 158 -0.30 -9.62 8.45
C THR A 158 0.53 -10.04 9.67
N CYS A 159 0.29 -9.42 10.82
CA CYS A 159 0.91 -9.82 12.08
C CYS A 159 0.53 -11.28 12.44
N LYS A 160 1.46 -11.97 13.11
CA LYS A 160 1.25 -13.38 13.49
C LYS A 160 0.34 -13.53 14.70
N GLU A 161 0.43 -12.59 15.63
CA GLU A 161 -0.32 -12.58 16.90
C GLU A 161 -0.84 -11.17 17.15
N LYS A 162 -1.95 -11.08 17.84
CA LYS A 162 -2.48 -9.80 18.26
C LYS A 162 -1.57 -9.13 19.30
N TYR A 163 -1.44 -7.82 19.21
CA TYR A 163 -0.69 -7.02 20.17
C TYR A 163 -1.40 -5.69 20.44
N VAL A 164 -1.03 -5.04 21.54
CA VAL A 164 -1.65 -3.79 21.99
C VAL A 164 -0.61 -2.68 22.03
N LEU A 165 -0.96 -1.55 21.46
CA LEU A 165 -0.29 -0.27 21.66
C LEU A 165 -1.07 0.48 22.75
N PRO A 166 -0.46 0.75 23.92
CA PRO A 166 -1.17 1.33 25.05
C PRO A 166 -1.62 2.77 24.76
N GLY A 167 -2.75 3.15 25.33
CA GLY A 167 -3.31 4.50 25.30
C GLY A 167 -4.39 4.63 26.36
N ASP A 168 -4.70 5.86 26.77
CA ASP A 168 -5.67 6.14 27.86
C ASP A 168 -7.06 6.55 27.32
N GLY A 169 -7.21 6.60 25.99
CA GLY A 169 -8.42 7.04 25.30
C GLY A 169 -9.27 5.89 24.72
N PRO A 170 -9.97 6.16 23.60
CA PRO A 170 -10.84 5.16 22.97
C PRO A 170 -10.08 3.90 22.54
N LYS A 171 -10.76 2.75 22.64
CA LYS A 171 -10.23 1.46 22.20
C LYS A 171 -10.49 1.23 20.72
N VAL A 172 -9.46 1.09 19.93
CA VAL A 172 -9.56 0.83 18.50
C VAL A 172 -9.06 -0.58 18.18
N ALA A 173 -9.90 -1.37 17.53
CA ALA A 173 -9.50 -2.64 16.93
C ALA A 173 -8.99 -2.37 15.51
N LEU A 174 -7.70 -2.59 15.27
CA LEU A 174 -7.08 -2.45 13.96
C LEU A 174 -6.89 -3.83 13.34
N MET A 175 -7.58 -4.11 12.22
CA MET A 175 -7.34 -5.31 11.41
C MET A 175 -6.14 -5.07 10.49
N ASP A 176 -5.12 -5.90 10.66
CA ASP A 176 -3.85 -5.78 9.93
C ASP A 176 -3.86 -6.62 8.65
N PHE A 177 -4.08 -5.96 7.52
CA PHE A 177 -3.97 -6.56 6.18
C PHE A 177 -2.59 -6.32 5.54
N GLY A 178 -1.64 -5.80 6.28
CA GLY A 178 -0.36 -5.25 5.89
C GLY A 178 -0.28 -3.78 6.25
N ALA A 179 -0.61 -3.48 7.51
CA ALA A 179 -0.72 -2.12 8.01
C ALA A 179 0.63 -1.41 8.03
N LYS A 180 0.69 -0.19 7.52
CA LYS A 180 1.78 0.72 7.83
C LYS A 180 1.71 1.13 9.30
N ARG A 181 2.88 1.14 9.96
CA ARG A 181 2.99 1.54 11.37
C ARG A 181 2.36 2.91 11.65
N ASN A 182 2.44 3.81 10.66
CA ASN A 182 1.92 5.16 10.85
C ASN A 182 0.41 5.22 11.03
N ILE A 183 -0.36 4.24 10.57
CA ILE A 183 -1.81 4.15 10.87
C ILE A 183 -2.03 4.01 12.38
N ALA A 184 -1.34 3.06 13.00
CA ALA A 184 -1.44 2.85 14.45
C ALA A 184 -0.85 4.03 15.25
N ARG A 185 0.26 4.64 14.77
CA ARG A 185 0.84 5.86 15.37
C ARG A 185 -0.16 7.02 15.34
N CYS A 186 -0.82 7.27 14.22
CA CYS A 186 -1.82 8.33 14.10
C CYS A 186 -3.00 8.18 15.07
N LEU A 187 -3.43 6.94 15.35
CA LEU A 187 -4.44 6.65 16.36
C LEU A 187 -3.90 6.82 17.78
N ASN A 188 -2.72 6.29 18.06
CA ASN A 188 -2.10 6.34 19.38
C ASN A 188 -1.70 7.77 19.77
N GLU A 189 -1.22 8.62 18.83
CA GLU A 189 -0.98 10.05 19.04
C GLU A 189 -2.24 10.82 19.44
N ARG A 190 -3.44 10.30 19.08
CA ARG A 190 -4.74 10.82 19.51
C ARG A 190 -5.26 10.21 20.80
N GLY A 191 -4.40 9.45 21.49
CA GLY A 191 -4.68 8.83 22.79
C GLY A 191 -5.32 7.46 22.71
N CYS A 192 -5.60 6.90 21.53
CA CYS A 192 -6.25 5.59 21.43
C CYS A 192 -5.38 4.47 22.00
N GLU A 193 -6.00 3.54 22.73
CA GLU A 193 -5.49 2.19 22.91
C GLU A 193 -5.78 1.40 21.62
N VAL A 194 -4.74 0.94 20.93
CA VAL A 194 -4.88 0.24 19.65
C VAL A 194 -4.54 -1.23 19.82
N THR A 195 -5.53 -2.12 19.66
CA THR A 195 -5.30 -3.55 19.55
C THR A 195 -5.23 -3.94 18.08
N VAL A 196 -4.07 -4.43 17.67
CA VAL A 196 -3.82 -4.89 16.29
C VAL A 196 -4.14 -6.38 16.20
N TYR A 197 -5.00 -6.74 15.26
CA TYR A 197 -5.47 -8.11 15.03
C TYR A 197 -4.95 -8.64 13.70
N PRO A 198 -4.54 -9.92 13.63
CA PRO A 198 -4.26 -10.59 12.36
C PRO A 198 -5.44 -10.52 11.38
N ALA A 199 -5.15 -10.51 10.08
CA ALA A 199 -6.15 -10.37 9.01
C ALA A 199 -7.29 -11.39 9.05
N LEU A 200 -7.00 -12.62 9.51
CA LEU A 200 -7.96 -13.73 9.57
C LEU A 200 -8.68 -13.86 10.91
N THR A 201 -8.57 -12.85 11.78
CA THR A 201 -9.28 -12.86 13.09
C THR A 201 -10.80 -12.82 12.84
N PRO A 202 -11.57 -13.74 13.45
CA PRO A 202 -13.03 -13.73 13.34
C PRO A 202 -13.65 -12.43 13.88
N ALA A 203 -14.68 -11.93 13.21
CA ALA A 203 -15.40 -10.74 13.62
C ALA A 203 -15.95 -10.82 15.05
N GLU A 204 -16.38 -12.01 15.46
CA GLU A 204 -16.89 -12.27 16.80
C GLU A 204 -15.85 -11.98 17.89
N GLU A 205 -14.55 -12.28 17.65
CA GLU A 205 -13.48 -11.97 18.60
C GLU A 205 -13.28 -10.45 18.71
N ILE A 206 -13.32 -9.73 17.59
CA ILE A 206 -13.20 -8.28 17.55
C ILE A 206 -14.38 -7.62 18.27
N ILE A 207 -15.61 -8.05 17.98
CA ILE A 207 -16.83 -7.55 18.62
C ILE A 207 -16.81 -7.82 20.13
N ALA A 208 -16.37 -9.02 20.55
CA ALA A 208 -16.28 -9.40 21.97
C ALA A 208 -15.27 -8.56 22.76
N SER A 209 -14.28 -7.95 22.10
CA SER A 209 -13.35 -7.02 22.76
C SER A 209 -13.99 -5.65 23.07
N ASN A 210 -15.20 -5.41 22.58
CA ASN A 210 -15.99 -4.19 22.77
C ASN A 210 -15.20 -2.91 22.44
N PRO A 211 -14.68 -2.76 21.20
CA PRO A 211 -13.94 -1.57 20.79
C PRO A 211 -14.90 -0.38 20.60
N ASP A 212 -14.38 0.82 20.80
CA ASP A 212 -15.08 2.07 20.49
C ASP A 212 -15.12 2.32 18.98
N GLY A 213 -14.13 1.80 18.22
CA GLY A 213 -14.06 1.88 16.77
C GLY A 213 -13.22 0.78 16.14
N ILE A 214 -13.43 0.54 14.86
CA ILE A 214 -12.68 -0.43 14.06
C ILE A 214 -11.93 0.29 12.95
N MET A 215 -10.64 -0.01 12.79
CA MET A 215 -9.80 0.43 11.68
C MET A 215 -9.49 -0.75 10.78
N LEU A 216 -9.81 -0.63 9.48
CA LEU A 216 -9.39 -1.59 8.46
C LEU A 216 -8.19 -1.03 7.72
N SER A 217 -7.05 -1.69 7.80
CA SER A 217 -5.78 -1.15 7.30
C SER A 217 -5.63 -1.22 5.77
N ASN A 218 -4.57 -0.61 5.27
CA ASN A 218 -4.03 -0.86 3.94
C ASN A 218 -3.47 -2.29 3.83
N GLY A 219 -3.09 -2.68 2.61
CA GLY A 219 -2.45 -3.96 2.35
C GLY A 219 -2.22 -4.22 0.85
N PRO A 220 -1.51 -5.32 0.52
CA PRO A 220 -1.18 -5.71 -0.85
C PRO A 220 -2.25 -6.59 -1.52
N GLY A 221 -2.10 -6.74 -2.84
CA GLY A 221 -2.76 -7.79 -3.62
C GLY A 221 -4.10 -7.41 -4.25
N ASP A 222 -4.76 -8.41 -4.82
CA ASP A 222 -6.11 -8.29 -5.35
C ASP A 222 -7.13 -8.46 -4.21
N PRO A 223 -7.99 -7.46 -3.95
CA PRO A 223 -8.98 -7.56 -2.88
C PRO A 223 -9.94 -8.75 -3.06
N LYS A 224 -10.20 -9.20 -4.28
CA LYS A 224 -11.08 -10.34 -4.56
C LYS A 224 -10.51 -11.70 -4.11
N GLU A 225 -9.20 -11.79 -3.89
CA GLU A 225 -8.57 -12.99 -3.34
C GLU A 225 -8.78 -13.14 -1.82
N CYS A 226 -9.23 -12.09 -1.14
CA CYS A 226 -9.43 -12.04 0.32
C CYS A 226 -10.82 -12.50 0.77
N THR A 227 -11.38 -13.55 0.18
CA THR A 227 -12.78 -13.97 0.37
C THR A 227 -13.19 -14.16 1.82
N SER A 228 -12.38 -14.86 2.64
CA SER A 228 -12.67 -15.06 4.08
C SER A 228 -12.65 -13.76 4.87
N ILE A 229 -11.75 -12.82 4.53
CA ILE A 229 -11.69 -11.50 5.18
C ILE A 229 -12.92 -10.67 4.82
N ILE A 230 -13.37 -10.71 3.56
CA ILE A 230 -14.59 -10.03 3.09
C ILE A 230 -15.82 -10.52 3.88
N GLU A 231 -15.94 -11.83 4.13
CA GLU A 231 -17.01 -12.41 4.93
C GLU A 231 -17.00 -11.87 6.37
N GLU A 232 -15.84 -11.80 7.01
CA GLU A 232 -15.71 -11.26 8.37
C GLU A 232 -16.02 -9.76 8.42
N ILE A 233 -15.56 -8.98 7.43
CA ILE A 233 -15.90 -7.55 7.32
C ILE A 233 -17.41 -7.35 7.15
N GLY A 234 -18.09 -8.23 6.40
CA GLY A 234 -19.55 -8.21 6.26
C GLY A 234 -20.29 -8.37 7.61
N LYS A 235 -19.73 -9.16 8.54
CA LYS A 235 -20.28 -9.26 9.90
C LYS A 235 -20.03 -7.98 10.71
N LEU A 236 -18.83 -7.36 10.59
CA LEU A 236 -18.51 -6.09 11.24
C LEU A 236 -19.38 -4.94 10.73
N TYR A 237 -19.69 -4.91 9.43
CA TYR A 237 -20.60 -3.93 8.81
C TYR A 237 -21.99 -3.94 9.45
N ASN A 238 -22.48 -5.10 9.89
CA ASN A 238 -23.79 -5.24 10.54
C ASN A 238 -23.82 -4.78 12.00
N THR A 239 -22.69 -4.33 12.55
CA THR A 239 -22.64 -3.72 13.88
C THR A 239 -22.91 -2.20 13.83
N GLU A 240 -23.07 -1.59 15.01
CA GLU A 240 -23.14 -0.14 15.17
C GLU A 240 -21.76 0.47 15.55
N ILE A 241 -20.68 -0.31 15.50
CA ILE A 241 -19.34 0.16 15.82
C ILE A 241 -18.85 1.06 14.66
N PRO A 242 -18.36 2.27 14.93
CA PRO A 242 -17.77 3.12 13.90
C PRO A 242 -16.60 2.43 13.18
N ILE A 243 -16.55 2.53 11.85
CA ILE A 243 -15.48 1.93 11.04
C ILE A 243 -14.83 2.99 10.16
N PHE A 244 -13.50 3.03 10.18
CA PHE A 244 -12.68 3.74 9.21
C PHE A 244 -11.80 2.74 8.47
N ALA A 245 -11.76 2.83 7.13
CA ALA A 245 -11.01 1.90 6.30
C ALA A 245 -10.12 2.62 5.29
N ILE A 246 -8.89 2.11 5.10
CA ILE A 246 -7.85 2.72 4.28
C ILE A 246 -7.41 1.74 3.19
N CYS A 247 -7.33 2.19 1.94
CA CYS A 247 -6.79 1.52 0.77
C CYS A 247 -7.38 0.10 0.57
N LEU A 248 -6.66 -0.96 0.88
CA LEU A 248 -7.21 -2.33 0.79
C LEU A 248 -8.46 -2.49 1.67
N GLY A 249 -8.46 -1.95 2.89
CA GLY A 249 -9.62 -1.97 3.78
C GLY A 249 -10.86 -1.31 3.16
N HIS A 250 -10.69 -0.21 2.42
CA HIS A 250 -11.76 0.42 1.65
C HIS A 250 -12.32 -0.52 0.58
N GLN A 251 -11.45 -1.18 -0.19
CA GLN A 251 -11.85 -2.11 -1.23
C GLN A 251 -12.57 -3.35 -0.67
N LEU A 252 -12.06 -3.90 0.44
CA LEU A 252 -12.67 -5.05 1.11
C LEU A 252 -14.04 -4.71 1.71
N MET A 253 -14.20 -3.52 2.29
CA MET A 253 -15.51 -3.05 2.79
C MET A 253 -16.50 -2.87 1.63
N ALA A 254 -16.06 -2.33 0.48
CA ALA A 254 -16.89 -2.18 -0.69
C ALA A 254 -17.36 -3.55 -1.23
N LEU A 255 -16.45 -4.53 -1.34
CA LEU A 255 -16.80 -5.90 -1.74
C LEU A 255 -17.74 -6.58 -0.74
N ALA A 256 -17.51 -6.40 0.57
CA ALA A 256 -18.36 -6.98 1.63
C ALA A 256 -19.80 -6.44 1.60
N THR A 257 -20.01 -5.27 0.98
CA THR A 257 -21.31 -4.59 0.88
C THR A 257 -21.91 -4.62 -0.52
N GLY A 258 -21.35 -5.45 -1.42
CA GLY A 258 -21.94 -5.77 -2.74
C GLY A 258 -21.47 -4.89 -3.90
N ALA A 259 -20.53 -3.98 -3.69
CA ALA A 259 -19.84 -3.28 -4.78
C ALA A 259 -18.79 -4.21 -5.46
N ASP A 260 -18.20 -3.74 -6.54
CA ASP A 260 -17.13 -4.45 -7.25
C ASP A 260 -15.83 -3.65 -7.32
N THR A 261 -14.73 -4.30 -7.67
CA THR A 261 -13.43 -3.69 -7.87
C THR A 261 -12.82 -4.15 -9.18
N HIS A 262 -12.02 -3.31 -9.82
CA HIS A 262 -11.26 -3.70 -11.01
C HIS A 262 -9.81 -3.22 -10.95
N LYS A 263 -8.93 -3.92 -11.67
CA LYS A 263 -7.52 -3.57 -11.79
C LYS A 263 -7.37 -2.35 -12.71
N MET A 264 -6.70 -1.34 -12.21
CA MET A 264 -6.34 -0.16 -13.00
C MET A 264 -5.19 -0.48 -13.96
N LYS A 265 -5.07 0.29 -15.03
CA LYS A 265 -4.02 0.08 -16.02
C LYS A 265 -2.61 0.14 -15.41
N TYR A 266 -2.33 1.13 -14.57
CA TYR A 266 -1.04 1.28 -13.87
C TYR A 266 -1.18 1.70 -12.41
N GLY A 267 -2.41 1.95 -11.93
CA GLY A 267 -2.69 2.36 -10.56
C GLY A 267 -2.22 3.78 -10.21
N HIS A 268 -2.45 4.15 -8.96
CA HIS A 268 -1.95 5.41 -8.39
C HIS A 268 -0.84 5.11 -7.38
N ARG A 269 0.37 5.68 -7.59
CA ARG A 269 1.50 5.55 -6.66
C ARG A 269 2.33 6.83 -6.65
N GLY A 270 2.38 7.48 -5.50
CA GLY A 270 3.11 8.73 -5.30
C GLY A 270 2.45 9.62 -4.24
N GLY A 271 3.10 10.73 -3.91
CA GLY A 271 2.66 11.66 -2.86
C GLY A 271 2.03 12.97 -3.37
N ASN A 272 1.54 13.01 -4.62
CA ASN A 272 1.07 14.24 -5.25
C ASN A 272 -0.27 14.09 -5.99
N HIS A 273 -1.14 13.19 -5.52
CA HIS A 273 -2.44 12.95 -6.13
C HIS A 273 -3.51 13.84 -5.48
N PRO A 274 -4.19 14.70 -6.27
CA PRO A 274 -5.25 15.54 -5.75
C PRO A 274 -6.55 14.74 -5.62
N VAL A 275 -7.11 14.71 -4.42
CA VAL A 275 -8.37 14.05 -4.09
C VAL A 275 -9.37 15.08 -3.58
N LYS A 276 -10.55 15.08 -4.16
CA LYS A 276 -11.64 15.98 -3.79
C LYS A 276 -12.57 15.30 -2.80
N ASP A 277 -12.76 15.92 -1.64
CA ASP A 277 -13.80 15.63 -0.68
C ASP A 277 -15.13 16.24 -1.22
N LEU A 278 -16.10 15.38 -1.49
CA LEU A 278 -17.37 15.77 -2.09
C LEU A 278 -18.31 16.44 -1.08
N GLU A 279 -18.18 16.13 0.21
CA GLU A 279 -18.98 16.73 1.28
C GLU A 279 -18.58 18.18 1.52
N ASN A 280 -17.27 18.44 1.66
CA ASN A 280 -16.73 19.74 2.02
C ASN A 280 -16.26 20.56 0.81
N ASN A 281 -16.31 19.99 -0.40
CA ASN A 281 -15.81 20.58 -1.64
C ASN A 281 -14.34 21.04 -1.54
N ARG A 282 -13.54 20.32 -0.73
CA ARG A 282 -12.12 20.60 -0.50
C ARG A 282 -11.25 19.61 -1.28
N VAL A 283 -10.10 20.06 -1.76
CA VAL A 283 -9.10 19.21 -2.39
C VAL A 283 -7.93 19.02 -1.42
N TYR A 284 -7.54 17.75 -1.21
CA TYR A 284 -6.34 17.35 -0.50
C TYR A 284 -5.30 16.86 -1.49
N ILE A 285 -4.04 17.10 -1.22
CA ILE A 285 -2.96 16.38 -1.89
C ILE A 285 -2.67 15.14 -1.05
N SER A 286 -2.74 13.97 -1.68
CA SER A 286 -2.70 12.69 -0.97
C SER A 286 -1.54 11.81 -1.41
N SER A 287 -1.16 10.91 -0.52
CA SER A 287 -0.31 9.76 -0.81
C SER A 287 -1.18 8.62 -1.33
N GLN A 288 -0.69 7.94 -2.38
CA GLN A 288 -1.38 6.85 -3.05
C GLN A 288 -0.45 5.66 -3.25
N ASN A 289 -0.97 4.45 -3.06
CA ASN A 289 -0.30 3.20 -3.44
C ASN A 289 -1.34 2.10 -3.64
N HIS A 290 -2.01 2.09 -4.78
CA HIS A 290 -2.98 1.05 -5.12
C HIS A 290 -3.02 0.75 -6.62
N GLY A 291 -3.31 -0.51 -6.96
CA GLY A 291 -3.50 -0.98 -8.34
C GLY A 291 -4.95 -1.33 -8.68
N TYR A 292 -5.84 -1.32 -7.69
CA TYR A 292 -7.27 -1.60 -7.83
C TYR A 292 -8.09 -0.39 -7.39
N VAL A 293 -9.31 -0.29 -7.91
CA VAL A 293 -10.26 0.76 -7.57
C VAL A 293 -11.66 0.18 -7.43
N VAL A 294 -12.47 0.78 -6.56
CA VAL A 294 -13.89 0.43 -6.39
C VAL A 294 -14.70 0.98 -7.56
N ASP A 295 -15.48 0.10 -8.17
CA ASP A 295 -16.40 0.44 -9.24
C ASP A 295 -17.69 1.02 -8.65
N THR A 296 -17.98 2.28 -9.00
CA THR A 296 -19.15 3.00 -8.49
C THR A 296 -20.38 2.87 -9.40
N GLU A 297 -20.27 2.32 -10.60
CA GLU A 297 -21.40 2.17 -11.51
C GLU A 297 -22.47 1.20 -10.97
N HIS A 298 -22.05 0.22 -10.16
CA HIS A 298 -22.93 -0.78 -9.56
C HIS A 298 -23.16 -0.56 -8.06
N LEU A 299 -22.71 0.56 -7.51
CA LEU A 299 -22.89 0.88 -6.09
C LEU A 299 -24.36 1.24 -5.81
N ASP A 300 -25.01 0.52 -4.88
CA ASP A 300 -26.35 0.86 -4.42
C ASP A 300 -26.27 2.11 -3.48
N PRO A 301 -26.87 3.25 -3.85
CA PRO A 301 -26.86 4.45 -3.02
C PRO A 301 -27.53 4.28 -1.64
N LYS A 302 -28.36 3.25 -1.48
CA LYS A 302 -28.93 2.89 -0.18
C LYS A 302 -27.91 2.28 0.77
N VAL A 303 -26.82 1.75 0.22
CA VAL A 303 -25.70 1.12 0.96
C VAL A 303 -24.59 2.14 1.17
N ALA A 304 -24.11 2.74 0.09
CA ALA A 304 -23.00 3.70 0.17
C ALA A 304 -23.03 4.69 -0.99
N VAL A 305 -22.40 5.83 -0.81
CA VAL A 305 -22.22 6.87 -1.83
C VAL A 305 -20.77 7.28 -1.93
N PRO A 306 -20.29 7.71 -3.12
CA PRO A 306 -18.96 8.28 -3.26
C PRO A 306 -18.78 9.49 -2.34
N ALA A 307 -17.70 9.47 -1.54
CA ALA A 307 -17.34 10.56 -0.63
C ALA A 307 -16.10 11.33 -1.11
N PHE A 308 -15.21 10.64 -1.81
CA PHE A 308 -13.98 11.20 -2.35
C PHE A 308 -13.78 10.77 -3.80
N VAL A 309 -13.19 11.66 -4.61
CA VAL A 309 -12.91 11.41 -6.03
C VAL A 309 -11.53 11.95 -6.42
N ASN A 310 -10.80 11.21 -7.25
CA ASN A 310 -9.55 11.67 -7.82
C ASN A 310 -9.81 12.80 -8.83
N VAL A 311 -9.11 13.91 -8.67
CA VAL A 311 -9.32 15.08 -9.55
C VAL A 311 -8.78 14.87 -10.95
N ASN A 312 -7.77 14.00 -11.10
CA ASN A 312 -7.09 13.80 -12.39
C ASN A 312 -7.88 12.90 -13.35
N ASP A 313 -8.52 11.84 -12.84
CA ASP A 313 -9.15 10.81 -13.68
C ASP A 313 -10.58 10.44 -13.26
N GLY A 314 -11.08 11.02 -12.16
CA GLY A 314 -12.44 10.81 -11.69
C GLY A 314 -12.69 9.46 -10.99
N THR A 315 -11.67 8.68 -10.73
CA THR A 315 -11.82 7.40 -10.02
C THR A 315 -12.30 7.60 -8.58
N ASN A 316 -12.99 6.60 -8.04
CA ASN A 316 -13.44 6.62 -6.65
C ASN A 316 -12.25 6.60 -5.70
N GLU A 317 -12.26 7.51 -4.74
CA GLU A 317 -11.22 7.65 -3.72
C GLU A 317 -11.79 7.48 -2.30
N GLY A 318 -13.05 7.07 -2.18
CA GLY A 318 -13.64 6.76 -0.88
C GLY A 318 -15.16 6.77 -0.87
N LEU A 319 -15.73 6.11 0.12
CA LEU A 319 -17.16 5.91 0.29
C LEU A 319 -17.62 6.39 1.67
N ALA A 320 -18.86 6.90 1.73
CA ALA A 320 -19.63 7.10 2.96
C ALA A 320 -20.83 6.14 2.96
N TYR A 321 -21.02 5.41 4.05
CA TYR A 321 -22.05 4.38 4.14
C TYR A 321 -23.34 4.95 4.71
N THR A 322 -24.43 4.78 3.97
CA THR A 322 -25.73 5.40 4.26
C THR A 322 -26.33 4.83 5.55
N GLY A 323 -26.63 5.71 6.51
CA GLY A 323 -27.22 5.31 7.80
C GLY A 323 -26.28 4.56 8.74
N LYS A 324 -24.98 4.54 8.44
CA LYS A 324 -23.94 3.90 9.25
C LYS A 324 -22.82 4.88 9.62
N ASN A 325 -22.20 4.68 10.76
CA ASN A 325 -20.99 5.40 11.15
C ASN A 325 -19.74 4.76 10.49
N ILE A 326 -19.74 4.72 9.15
CA ILE A 326 -18.67 4.10 8.37
C ILE A 326 -18.28 5.04 7.23
N PHE A 327 -16.99 5.32 7.12
CA PHE A 327 -16.41 5.93 5.92
C PHE A 327 -15.08 5.27 5.56
N THR A 328 -14.75 5.33 4.29
CA THR A 328 -13.56 4.67 3.77
C THR A 328 -12.83 5.56 2.78
N VAL A 329 -11.51 5.40 2.66
CA VAL A 329 -10.68 6.13 1.71
C VAL A 329 -9.74 5.20 0.97
N GLN A 330 -9.52 5.47 -0.32
CA GLN A 330 -8.59 4.72 -1.15
C GLN A 330 -7.15 5.19 -0.96
N PHE A 331 -6.95 6.47 -0.69
CA PHE A 331 -5.65 7.09 -0.43
C PHE A 331 -5.18 6.87 1.01
N HIS A 332 -3.96 7.32 1.30
CA HIS A 332 -3.28 7.12 2.58
C HIS A 332 -3.27 8.41 3.43
N PRO A 333 -4.25 8.63 4.33
CA PRO A 333 -4.31 9.82 5.18
C PRO A 333 -3.23 9.85 6.25
N GLU A 334 -2.64 8.70 6.56
CA GLU A 334 -1.48 8.57 7.47
C GLU A 334 -0.19 9.08 6.83
N ALA A 335 -0.16 9.32 5.50
CA ALA A 335 1.04 9.67 4.74
C ALA A 335 2.16 8.59 4.88
N SER A 336 3.40 8.98 5.16
CA SER A 336 4.58 8.10 5.33
C SER A 336 4.78 7.10 4.17
N PRO A 337 5.25 7.60 3.01
CA PRO A 337 5.62 8.98 2.71
C PRO A 337 4.42 9.83 2.23
N GLY A 338 4.60 11.14 2.20
CA GLY A 338 3.69 12.07 1.55
C GLY A 338 3.17 13.21 2.44
N PRO A 339 2.26 14.02 1.89
CA PRO A 339 1.69 15.17 2.60
C PRO A 339 0.71 14.71 3.69
N ARG A 340 0.64 15.50 4.78
CA ARG A 340 -0.22 15.21 5.95
C ARG A 340 -1.57 15.93 5.90
N ASP A 341 -1.95 16.51 4.77
CA ASP A 341 -3.17 17.32 4.61
C ASP A 341 -4.45 16.57 4.97
N SER A 342 -4.48 15.28 4.68
CA SER A 342 -5.63 14.40 4.93
C SER A 342 -5.66 13.77 6.33
N GLY A 343 -4.67 14.06 7.19
CA GLY A 343 -4.61 13.55 8.57
C GLY A 343 -5.82 13.91 9.44
N VAL A 344 -6.55 14.95 9.08
CA VAL A 344 -7.84 15.36 9.71
C VAL A 344 -8.92 14.26 9.63
N LEU A 345 -8.76 13.25 8.78
CA LEU A 345 -9.70 12.14 8.69
C LEU A 345 -9.61 11.21 9.91
N PHE A 346 -8.44 11.12 10.54
CA PHE A 346 -8.34 10.47 11.86
C PHE A 346 -9.12 11.24 12.93
N ASP A 347 -9.13 12.59 12.89
CA ASP A 347 -9.93 13.38 13.83
C ASP A 347 -11.44 13.20 13.58
N ARG A 348 -11.86 13.02 12.31
CA ARG A 348 -13.23 12.63 11.97
C ARG A 348 -13.57 11.27 12.61
N PHE A 349 -12.71 10.28 12.52
CA PHE A 349 -12.92 8.98 13.12
C PHE A 349 -13.01 9.05 14.65
N MET A 350 -12.15 9.86 15.31
CA MET A 350 -12.23 10.10 16.75
C MET A 350 -13.62 10.63 17.16
N LYS A 351 -14.14 11.63 16.45
CA LYS A 351 -15.47 12.19 16.71
C LYS A 351 -16.59 11.17 16.55
N MET A 352 -16.49 10.25 15.60
CA MET A 352 -17.48 9.18 15.41
C MET A 352 -17.55 8.23 16.61
N MET A 353 -16.43 7.99 17.28
CA MET A 353 -16.38 7.17 18.49
C MET A 353 -16.95 7.89 19.73
N GLU A 354 -16.87 9.21 19.80
CA GLU A 354 -17.43 10.01 20.92
C GLU A 354 -18.95 10.04 20.96
N VAL A 355 -19.61 9.98 19.79
CA VAL A 355 -21.09 10.05 19.69
C VAL A 355 -21.79 8.83 20.30
N LYS A 356 -21.06 7.77 20.63
CA LYS A 356 -21.59 6.55 21.27
C LYS A 356 -21.76 6.65 22.79
N LYS A 357 -21.25 7.72 23.43
CA LYS A 357 -21.38 7.98 24.86
C LYS A 357 -22.54 8.95 25.14
#